data_d08c0574a18332198d7c7815042ac312
#
_entry.id   d08c0574a18332198d7c7815042ac312
#
_cell.length_a   1.000
_cell.length_b   1.000
_cell.length_c   1.000
_cell.angle_alpha   90.00
_cell.angle_beta   90.00
_cell.angle_gamma   90.00
#
_symmetry.space_group_name_H-M   'P 1'
#
loop_
_entity.id
_entity.type
_entity.pdbx_description
1 polymer ?
#
loop_
_entity_poly.entity_id
_entity_poly.type
_entity_poly.pdbx_seq_one_letter_code
_entity_poly.pdbx_strand_id
1 'polypeptide(L)'
;MKQTIVILLSLLSLSATAQEYLPQWQKGYLDFHSIATGQGESTFIMMPDGTTMLVDAGDVGELWTKVHLPDSSKTPGEWIAHYVKHFAAPLDEPSNVDYFLLTHFHSDHMGSHRKPGSGYFDVLKTLSFDRVIDRAWPDYDFPSKESIWKSSKVMDQYVDAVRGQVSEGTVAEQFKIGSRKQISLLYEPKKYDFEVYNIAANGRMHTGKGMKTKQMWPDWFDVKKYDENVFSCAFTVRYGKFRYFLGGDLSGATDSQKDKSPRDFETQIAPLVGPVTVMKANHHGYKDSTMPVFLWTLRPDVIVVQCAEDGHPKTVTANRFLDPVYPGRRDLYITGDISRVDLGEEIWSHFRPYGHVVVRVYEGGSSYQMFVLDPYSYDYRIIYKSEIYHL
;
A
#
# COMPACT_ATOMS: atom_id res chain seq x y z
N MET A 1 -73.71 11.64 25.22
CA MET A 1 -72.48 12.11 24.55
C MET A 1 -71.41 11.02 24.70
N LYS A 2 -71.15 10.26 23.65
CA LYS A 2 -70.09 9.24 23.65
C LYS A 2 -68.84 9.89 23.04
N GLN A 3 -67.75 10.03 23.83
CA GLN A 3 -66.42 10.47 23.33
C GLN A 3 -65.75 9.30 22.72
N THR A 4 -65.40 9.37 21.42
CA THR A 4 -64.60 8.42 20.70
C THR A 4 -63.14 8.86 20.81
N ILE A 5 -62.32 8.07 21.52
CA ILE A 5 -60.87 8.28 21.61
C ILE A 5 -60.25 7.65 20.35
N VAL A 6 -59.68 8.48 19.48
CA VAL A 6 -58.86 8.03 18.33
C VAL A 6 -57.42 7.90 18.81
N ILE A 7 -56.95 6.67 18.93
CA ILE A 7 -55.54 6.38 19.21
C ILE A 7 -54.81 6.40 17.87
N LEU A 8 -53.95 7.43 17.66
CA LEU A 8 -53.06 7.52 16.52
C LEU A 8 -51.81 6.63 16.83
N LEU A 9 -51.73 5.44 16.29
CA LEU A 9 -50.52 4.64 16.28
C LEU A 9 -49.58 5.21 15.22
N SER A 10 -48.52 5.94 15.64
CA SER A 10 -47.40 6.30 14.79
C SER A 10 -46.52 5.08 14.60
N LEU A 11 -46.58 4.44 13.44
CA LEU A 11 -45.64 3.44 12.98
C LEU A 11 -44.32 4.15 12.68
N LEU A 12 -43.38 4.12 13.63
CA LEU A 12 -41.99 4.38 13.39
C LEU A 12 -41.43 3.21 12.56
N SER A 13 -41.38 3.38 11.25
CA SER A 13 -40.62 2.50 10.37
C SER A 13 -39.14 2.72 10.66
N LEU A 14 -38.55 1.87 11.50
CA LEU A 14 -37.08 1.68 11.52
C LEU A 14 -36.70 1.10 10.17
N SER A 15 -36.22 1.95 9.27
CA SER A 15 -35.49 1.49 8.09
C SER A 15 -34.17 0.92 8.59
N ALA A 16 -34.10 -0.39 8.81
CA ALA A 16 -32.84 -1.07 8.92
C ALA A 16 -32.14 -0.89 7.58
N THR A 17 -31.13 -0.03 7.52
CA THR A 17 -30.25 0.03 6.36
C THR A 17 -29.58 -1.33 6.26
N ALA A 18 -29.88 -2.07 5.19
CA ALA A 18 -29.23 -3.34 4.93
C ALA A 18 -27.69 -3.10 4.90
N GLN A 19 -26.95 -3.93 5.62
CA GLN A 19 -25.50 -3.88 5.58
C GLN A 19 -25.05 -4.14 4.14
N GLU A 20 -24.16 -3.28 3.63
CA GLU A 20 -23.63 -3.42 2.27
C GLU A 20 -22.21 -3.98 2.33
N TYR A 21 -21.94 -4.98 1.51
CA TYR A 21 -20.65 -5.64 1.39
C TYR A 21 -20.04 -5.38 0.02
N LEU A 22 -18.70 -5.39 -0.05
CA LEU A 22 -18.03 -5.27 -1.33
C LEU A 22 -18.44 -6.47 -2.21
N PRO A 23 -19.03 -6.24 -3.40
CA PRO A 23 -19.33 -7.32 -4.31
C PRO A 23 -18.09 -8.15 -4.61
N GLN A 24 -18.22 -9.47 -4.73
CA GLN A 24 -17.08 -10.33 -5.03
C GLN A 24 -16.33 -9.87 -6.27
N TRP A 25 -15.00 -10.02 -6.22
CA TRP A 25 -14.17 -9.80 -7.38
C TRP A 25 -14.58 -10.76 -8.51
N GLN A 26 -14.47 -10.31 -9.74
CA GLN A 26 -14.72 -11.10 -10.93
C GLN A 26 -13.67 -10.80 -12.00
N LYS A 27 -13.45 -11.75 -12.92
CA LYS A 27 -12.51 -11.57 -14.03
C LYS A 27 -12.78 -10.28 -14.80
N GLY A 28 -11.72 -9.55 -15.09
CA GLY A 28 -11.78 -8.22 -15.69
C GLY A 28 -11.66 -7.08 -14.68
N TYR A 29 -11.87 -7.31 -13.38
CA TYR A 29 -11.67 -6.28 -12.36
C TYR A 29 -10.22 -6.29 -11.85
N LEU A 30 -9.73 -5.09 -11.54
CA LEU A 30 -8.47 -4.91 -10.84
C LEU A 30 -8.76 -4.25 -9.50
N ASP A 31 -8.51 -4.97 -8.41
CA ASP A 31 -8.71 -4.45 -7.06
C ASP A 31 -7.37 -4.20 -6.36
N PHE A 32 -7.27 -3.06 -5.68
CA PHE A 32 -6.22 -2.76 -4.71
C PHE A 32 -6.85 -2.61 -3.35
N HIS A 33 -6.41 -3.40 -2.38
CA HIS A 33 -6.87 -3.35 -1.00
C HIS A 33 -5.74 -2.88 -0.10
N SER A 34 -5.76 -1.62 0.33
CA SER A 34 -4.89 -1.11 1.39
C SER A 34 -5.45 -1.56 2.72
N ILE A 35 -4.77 -2.49 3.39
CA ILE A 35 -5.29 -3.19 4.55
C ILE A 35 -5.03 -2.38 5.83
N ALA A 36 -6.07 -2.11 6.60
CA ALA A 36 -5.99 -1.46 7.90
C ALA A 36 -5.76 -2.51 8.99
N THR A 37 -4.53 -2.66 9.46
CA THR A 37 -4.19 -3.54 10.58
C THR A 37 -3.89 -2.78 11.87
N GLY A 38 -4.02 -1.45 11.82
CA GLY A 38 -3.69 -0.55 12.91
C GLY A 38 -2.23 -0.12 12.92
N GLN A 39 -1.33 -0.94 12.39
CA GLN A 39 0.11 -0.69 12.39
C GLN A 39 0.76 -1.33 11.15
N GLY A 40 1.61 -0.56 10.47
CA GLY A 40 2.32 -1.03 9.30
C GLY A 40 1.50 -0.94 8.00
N GLU A 41 2.12 -1.33 6.93
CA GLU A 41 1.61 -1.25 5.56
C GLU A 41 1.42 -2.63 4.95
N SER A 42 0.31 -2.81 4.25
CA SER A 42 0.08 -3.98 3.41
C SER A 42 -0.95 -3.66 2.32
N THR A 43 -0.66 -4.05 1.09
CA THR A 43 -1.59 -3.89 -0.04
C THR A 43 -1.79 -5.22 -0.75
N PHE A 44 -3.02 -5.72 -0.75
CA PHE A 44 -3.40 -6.89 -1.53
C PHE A 44 -3.98 -6.46 -2.88
N ILE A 45 -3.52 -7.07 -3.96
CA ILE A 45 -3.91 -6.75 -5.34
C ILE A 45 -4.47 -8.00 -5.99
N MET A 46 -5.69 -7.88 -6.56
CA MET A 46 -6.31 -8.90 -7.40
C MET A 46 -6.34 -8.37 -8.83
N MET A 47 -5.53 -8.97 -9.71
CA MET A 47 -5.36 -8.54 -11.10
C MET A 47 -6.49 -9.07 -12.00
N PRO A 48 -6.69 -8.52 -13.22
CA PRO A 48 -7.88 -8.79 -14.03
C PRO A 48 -8.10 -10.25 -14.44
N ASP A 49 -7.06 -11.07 -14.44
CA ASP A 49 -7.15 -12.50 -14.77
C ASP A 49 -7.24 -13.43 -13.55
N GLY A 50 -7.19 -12.88 -12.35
CA GLY A 50 -7.14 -13.61 -11.09
C GLY A 50 -5.74 -13.76 -10.51
N THR A 51 -4.70 -13.29 -11.19
CA THR A 51 -3.34 -13.19 -10.59
C THR A 51 -3.39 -12.30 -9.36
N THR A 52 -2.72 -12.73 -8.30
CA THR A 52 -2.72 -12.07 -6.99
C THR A 52 -1.33 -11.58 -6.59
N MET A 53 -1.29 -10.49 -5.83
CA MET A 53 -0.04 -9.96 -5.28
C MET A 53 -0.27 -9.35 -3.90
N LEU A 54 0.59 -9.67 -2.95
CA LEU A 54 0.66 -8.97 -1.67
C LEU A 54 1.93 -8.10 -1.66
N VAL A 55 1.75 -6.82 -1.42
CA VAL A 55 2.85 -5.85 -1.27
C VAL A 55 2.96 -5.49 0.19
N ASP A 56 4.09 -5.79 0.78
CA ASP A 56 4.39 -5.61 2.19
C ASP A 56 3.44 -6.36 3.15
N ALA A 57 3.92 -6.60 4.35
CA ALA A 57 3.16 -7.18 5.44
C ALA A 57 3.76 -6.66 6.76
N GLY A 58 3.51 -5.38 7.04
CA GLY A 58 4.16 -4.64 8.10
C GLY A 58 3.56 -4.83 9.48
N ASP A 59 4.38 -4.64 10.50
CA ASP A 59 3.99 -4.51 11.89
C ASP A 59 5.08 -3.80 12.69
N VAL A 60 4.75 -2.69 13.33
CA VAL A 60 5.70 -1.97 14.20
C VAL A 60 5.74 -2.51 15.64
N GLY A 61 4.84 -3.42 15.98
CA GLY A 61 4.71 -3.99 17.32
C GLY A 61 4.09 -3.02 18.34
N GLU A 62 3.89 -3.46 19.58
CA GLU A 62 3.15 -2.73 20.62
C GLU A 62 3.80 -1.41 21.10
N LEU A 63 4.99 -1.05 20.63
CA LEU A 63 5.70 0.12 21.15
C LEU A 63 5.08 1.45 20.76
N TRP A 64 4.44 1.51 19.59
CA TRP A 64 3.98 2.76 19.00
C TRP A 64 2.48 2.94 19.15
N THR A 65 1.74 1.86 18.93
CA THR A 65 0.29 1.85 19.15
C THR A 65 -0.12 0.54 19.81
N LYS A 66 -1.22 0.54 20.54
CA LYS A 66 -1.78 -0.67 21.16
C LYS A 66 -2.96 -1.22 20.34
N VAL A 67 -3.11 -0.74 19.11
CA VAL A 67 -4.30 -1.01 18.33
C VAL A 67 -3.96 -2.03 17.24
N HIS A 68 -4.46 -3.25 17.44
CA HIS A 68 -4.59 -4.22 16.34
C HIS A 68 -6.02 -4.11 15.79
N LEU A 69 -6.20 -4.15 14.50
CA LEU A 69 -7.51 -4.11 13.86
C LEU A 69 -7.81 -5.46 13.21
N PRO A 70 -9.03 -5.96 13.41
CA PRO A 70 -10.17 -5.42 14.17
C PRO A 70 -10.02 -5.46 15.69
N ASP A 71 -9.16 -6.34 16.23
CA ASP A 71 -8.85 -6.46 17.66
C ASP A 71 -7.52 -7.20 17.90
N SER A 72 -7.19 -7.46 19.15
CA SER A 72 -5.96 -8.14 19.58
C SER A 72 -6.04 -9.67 19.62
N SER A 73 -7.07 -10.31 19.06
CA SER A 73 -7.19 -11.77 19.02
C SER A 73 -6.19 -12.43 18.05
N LYS A 74 -5.67 -11.66 17.11
CA LYS A 74 -4.65 -12.05 16.13
C LYS A 74 -3.58 -10.97 16.03
N THR A 75 -2.41 -11.36 15.54
CA THR A 75 -1.37 -10.40 15.18
C THR A 75 -1.73 -9.68 13.88
N PRO A 76 -1.12 -8.51 13.57
CA PRO A 76 -1.34 -7.84 12.28
C PRO A 76 -1.12 -8.75 11.06
N GLY A 77 -0.07 -9.58 11.05
CA GLY A 77 0.16 -10.53 9.96
C GLY A 77 -0.93 -11.60 9.83
N GLU A 78 -1.45 -12.11 10.95
CA GLU A 78 -2.58 -13.04 10.94
C GLU A 78 -3.87 -12.36 10.44
N TRP A 79 -4.08 -11.06 10.75
CA TRP A 79 -5.19 -10.29 10.21
C TRP A 79 -5.04 -10.00 8.71
N ILE A 80 -3.82 -9.70 8.24
CA ILE A 80 -3.53 -9.59 6.80
C ILE A 80 -3.91 -10.91 6.09
N ALA A 81 -3.46 -12.04 6.61
CA ALA A 81 -3.77 -13.34 6.02
C ALA A 81 -5.27 -13.65 6.01
N HIS A 82 -5.98 -13.31 7.10
CA HIS A 82 -7.43 -13.44 7.18
C HIS A 82 -8.15 -12.60 6.12
N TYR A 83 -7.72 -11.33 5.95
CA TYR A 83 -8.25 -10.42 4.96
C TYR A 83 -8.03 -10.93 3.53
N VAL A 84 -6.81 -11.34 3.21
CA VAL A 84 -6.45 -11.89 1.90
C VAL A 84 -7.33 -13.09 1.56
N LYS A 85 -7.45 -14.06 2.47
CA LYS A 85 -8.29 -15.24 2.25
C LYS A 85 -9.77 -14.92 2.05
N HIS A 86 -10.29 -13.93 2.75
CA HIS A 86 -11.67 -13.49 2.59
C HIS A 86 -11.93 -12.97 1.17
N PHE A 87 -11.07 -12.08 0.67
CA PHE A 87 -11.26 -11.47 -0.66
C PHE A 87 -10.79 -12.35 -1.81
N ALA A 88 -9.83 -13.25 -1.58
CA ALA A 88 -9.41 -14.25 -2.55
C ALA A 88 -10.36 -15.46 -2.63
N ALA A 89 -11.40 -15.54 -1.80
CA ALA A 89 -12.35 -16.66 -1.78
C ALA A 89 -12.99 -17.01 -3.15
N PRO A 90 -13.16 -16.07 -4.11
CA PRO A 90 -13.62 -16.41 -5.46
C PRO A 90 -12.59 -17.17 -6.32
N LEU A 91 -11.32 -17.24 -5.91
CA LEU A 91 -10.25 -17.94 -6.62
C LEU A 91 -10.17 -19.42 -6.20
N ASP A 92 -9.58 -20.25 -7.06
CA ASP A 92 -9.45 -21.69 -6.83
C ASP A 92 -8.60 -22.01 -5.58
N GLU A 93 -7.55 -21.18 -5.33
CA GLU A 93 -6.62 -21.37 -4.22
C GLU A 93 -6.51 -20.09 -3.37
N PRO A 94 -7.49 -19.77 -2.52
CA PRO A 94 -7.53 -18.48 -1.80
C PRO A 94 -6.44 -18.32 -0.74
N SER A 95 -5.68 -19.37 -0.44
CA SER A 95 -4.52 -19.32 0.47
C SER A 95 -3.18 -19.25 -0.24
N ASN A 96 -3.16 -19.33 -1.58
CA ASN A 96 -1.96 -19.12 -2.39
C ASN A 96 -2.02 -17.73 -3.02
N VAL A 97 -0.93 -16.99 -2.93
CA VAL A 97 -0.75 -15.67 -3.54
C VAL A 97 0.40 -15.77 -4.53
N ASP A 98 0.16 -15.42 -5.79
CA ASP A 98 1.15 -15.60 -6.86
C ASP A 98 2.45 -14.80 -6.61
N TYR A 99 2.33 -13.58 -6.07
CA TYR A 99 3.47 -12.69 -5.81
C TYR A 99 3.44 -12.13 -4.38
N PHE A 100 4.57 -12.18 -3.69
CA PHE A 100 4.87 -11.30 -2.56
C PHE A 100 5.95 -10.31 -2.98
N LEU A 101 5.74 -9.03 -2.76
CA LEU A 101 6.74 -7.98 -2.97
C LEU A 101 7.01 -7.28 -1.64
N LEU A 102 8.25 -7.35 -1.15
CA LEU A 102 8.70 -6.51 -0.05
C LEU A 102 9.38 -5.27 -0.62
N THR A 103 8.84 -4.09 -0.30
CA THR A 103 9.37 -2.83 -0.84
C THR A 103 10.72 -2.47 -0.25
N HIS A 104 10.90 -2.63 1.07
CA HIS A 104 12.14 -2.42 1.80
C HIS A 104 12.10 -3.10 3.18
N PHE A 105 13.18 -3.01 3.97
CA PHE A 105 13.37 -3.85 5.15
C PHE A 105 13.04 -3.19 6.49
N HIS A 106 12.17 -2.16 6.54
CA HIS A 106 11.66 -1.66 7.81
C HIS A 106 10.55 -2.57 8.37
N SER A 107 10.36 -2.53 9.69
CA SER A 107 9.39 -3.39 10.36
C SER A 107 7.95 -3.10 9.98
N ASP A 108 7.60 -1.85 9.72
CA ASP A 108 6.29 -1.43 9.27
C ASP A 108 5.93 -1.87 7.83
N HIS A 109 6.89 -2.51 7.13
CA HIS A 109 6.70 -3.17 5.83
C HIS A 109 6.96 -4.67 5.84
N MET A 110 7.88 -5.14 6.70
CA MET A 110 8.30 -6.55 6.74
C MET A 110 7.75 -7.28 7.96
N GLY A 111 7.57 -6.58 9.06
CA GLY A 111 7.18 -7.16 10.32
C GLY A 111 8.22 -6.94 11.44
N SER A 112 7.80 -7.24 12.66
CA SER A 112 8.54 -6.94 13.87
C SER A 112 8.82 -8.19 14.70
N HIS A 113 9.97 -8.20 15.38
CA HIS A 113 10.31 -9.20 16.41
C HIS A 113 9.79 -8.83 17.80
N ARG A 114 9.20 -7.65 17.96
CA ARG A 114 8.65 -7.18 19.24
C ARG A 114 7.42 -8.00 19.58
N LYS A 115 7.21 -8.28 20.85
CA LYS A 115 6.09 -9.14 21.29
C LYS A 115 4.79 -8.35 21.36
N PRO A 116 3.71 -8.89 20.77
CA PRO A 116 3.72 -10.00 19.84
C PRO A 116 4.40 -9.60 18.52
N GLY A 117 5.45 -10.29 18.11
CA GLY A 117 6.09 -10.10 16.81
C GLY A 117 5.20 -10.65 15.70
N SER A 118 5.23 -10.02 14.55
CA SER A 118 4.27 -10.31 13.48
C SER A 118 4.74 -9.79 12.12
N GLY A 119 3.82 -9.73 11.18
CA GLY A 119 4.05 -9.31 9.81
C GLY A 119 4.22 -10.48 8.87
N TYR A 120 5.18 -10.41 7.96
CA TYR A 120 5.46 -11.45 6.98
C TYR A 120 5.51 -12.87 7.58
N PHE A 121 6.12 -13.02 8.76
CA PHE A 121 6.26 -14.33 9.41
C PHE A 121 4.93 -14.97 9.80
N ASP A 122 3.96 -14.16 10.21
CA ASP A 122 2.64 -14.66 10.58
C ASP A 122 1.75 -14.87 9.36
N VAL A 123 1.95 -14.07 8.30
CA VAL A 123 1.31 -14.31 7.00
C VAL A 123 1.67 -15.70 6.48
N LEU A 124 2.93 -16.10 6.58
CA LEU A 124 3.43 -17.41 6.13
C LEU A 124 2.82 -18.63 6.87
N LYS A 125 2.24 -18.44 8.05
CA LYS A 125 1.53 -19.51 8.74
C LYS A 125 0.24 -19.97 8.03
N THR A 126 -0.27 -19.12 7.14
CA THR A 126 -1.61 -19.29 6.54
C THR A 126 -1.60 -19.17 5.02
N LEU A 127 -0.73 -18.31 4.48
CA LEU A 127 -0.60 -18.07 3.04
C LEU A 127 0.72 -18.66 2.53
N SER A 128 0.70 -19.12 1.28
CA SER A 128 1.89 -19.47 0.50
C SER A 128 2.09 -18.46 -0.62
N PHE A 129 3.34 -18.38 -1.12
CA PHE A 129 3.70 -17.50 -2.22
C PHE A 129 4.45 -18.29 -3.31
N ASP A 130 4.00 -18.16 -4.56
CA ASP A 130 4.74 -18.76 -5.69
C ASP A 130 6.03 -18.00 -5.98
N ARG A 131 5.99 -16.66 -5.82
CA ARG A 131 7.13 -15.78 -6.04
C ARG A 131 7.30 -14.79 -4.91
N VAL A 132 8.53 -14.64 -4.44
CA VAL A 132 8.95 -13.60 -3.50
C VAL A 132 9.92 -12.66 -4.22
N ILE A 133 9.60 -11.37 -4.19
CA ILE A 133 10.42 -10.33 -4.81
C ILE A 133 10.82 -9.33 -3.72
N ASP A 134 12.10 -9.07 -3.59
CA ASP A 134 12.61 -7.99 -2.75
C ASP A 134 13.73 -7.21 -3.44
N ARG A 135 14.23 -6.18 -2.80
CA ARG A 135 15.25 -5.31 -3.36
C ARG A 135 16.69 -5.91 -3.37
N ALA A 136 16.96 -6.99 -2.63
CA ALA A 136 18.31 -7.41 -2.32
C ALA A 136 18.62 -8.90 -2.54
N TRP A 137 17.66 -9.75 -2.85
CA TRP A 137 17.89 -11.17 -3.15
C TRP A 137 18.96 -11.34 -4.25
N PRO A 138 19.90 -12.32 -4.18
CA PRO A 138 20.06 -13.32 -3.10
C PRO A 138 21.07 -12.93 -2.01
N ASP A 139 21.86 -11.86 -2.20
CA ASP A 139 23.08 -11.62 -1.44
C ASP A 139 22.88 -10.72 -0.23
N TYR A 140 21.89 -9.82 -0.25
CA TYR A 140 21.59 -8.87 0.83
C TYR A 140 22.81 -8.05 1.27
N ASP A 141 23.59 -7.54 0.32
CA ASP A 141 24.87 -6.86 0.58
C ASP A 141 24.90 -5.38 0.14
N PHE A 142 23.83 -4.86 -0.47
CA PHE A 142 23.75 -3.47 -0.90
C PHE A 142 22.86 -2.62 0.04
N PRO A 143 23.31 -1.44 0.51
CA PRO A 143 24.62 -0.79 0.28
C PRO A 143 25.75 -1.45 1.07
N SER A 144 25.45 -2.19 2.12
CA SER A 144 26.30 -3.14 2.81
C SER A 144 25.44 -4.05 3.71
N LYS A 145 25.92 -5.24 4.00
CA LYS A 145 25.24 -6.15 4.93
C LYS A 145 24.96 -5.47 6.27
N GLU A 146 25.93 -4.75 6.83
CA GLU A 146 25.79 -4.02 8.08
C GLU A 146 24.63 -2.99 8.03
N SER A 147 24.51 -2.23 6.94
CA SER A 147 23.43 -1.23 6.78
C SER A 147 22.06 -1.90 6.74
N ILE A 148 21.91 -3.02 6.03
CA ILE A 148 20.65 -3.77 5.96
C ILE A 148 20.27 -4.32 7.33
N TRP A 149 21.20 -5.01 8.03
CA TRP A 149 20.94 -5.59 9.35
C TRP A 149 20.68 -4.55 10.43
N LYS A 150 21.14 -3.30 10.22
CA LYS A 150 20.83 -2.18 11.09
C LYS A 150 19.38 -1.69 10.94
N SER A 151 18.80 -1.82 9.75
CA SER A 151 17.44 -1.35 9.45
C SER A 151 16.36 -2.20 10.13
N SER A 152 16.62 -3.51 10.32
CA SER A 152 15.69 -4.40 11.00
C SER A 152 16.40 -5.48 11.82
N LYS A 153 15.89 -5.73 13.01
CA LYS A 153 16.39 -6.81 13.89
C LYS A 153 15.90 -8.20 13.51
N VAL A 154 14.98 -8.30 12.54
CA VAL A 154 14.45 -9.59 12.05
C VAL A 154 15.02 -9.99 10.69
N MET A 155 16.09 -9.34 10.23
CA MET A 155 16.70 -9.64 8.92
C MET A 155 17.16 -11.09 8.79
N ASP A 156 17.79 -11.67 9.82
CA ASP A 156 18.18 -13.08 9.76
C ASP A 156 16.96 -13.97 9.59
N GLN A 157 15.89 -13.72 10.32
CA GLN A 157 14.63 -14.47 10.23
C GLN A 157 13.98 -14.33 8.86
N TYR A 158 14.00 -13.10 8.28
CA TYR A 158 13.46 -12.86 6.95
C TYR A 158 14.23 -13.64 5.88
N VAL A 159 15.55 -13.53 5.90
CA VAL A 159 16.42 -14.23 4.94
C VAL A 159 16.25 -15.75 5.06
N ASP A 160 16.18 -16.27 6.27
CA ASP A 160 15.97 -17.71 6.52
C ASP A 160 14.58 -18.15 6.06
N ALA A 161 13.54 -17.34 6.29
CA ALA A 161 12.18 -17.63 5.83
C ALA A 161 12.11 -17.67 4.31
N VAL A 162 12.69 -16.70 3.60
CA VAL A 162 12.71 -16.67 2.13
C VAL A 162 13.50 -17.87 1.58
N ARG A 163 14.67 -18.20 2.16
CA ARG A 163 15.44 -19.37 1.76
C ARG A 163 14.70 -20.68 2.03
N GLY A 164 13.99 -20.76 3.14
CA GLY A 164 13.10 -21.89 3.45
C GLY A 164 12.05 -22.10 2.36
N GLN A 165 11.31 -21.07 1.99
CA GLN A 165 10.33 -21.12 0.91
C GLN A 165 10.95 -21.53 -0.44
N VAL A 166 12.15 -21.00 -0.75
CA VAL A 166 12.88 -21.41 -1.98
C VAL A 166 13.18 -22.90 -1.96
N SER A 167 13.53 -23.48 -0.81
CA SER A 167 13.77 -24.92 -0.70
C SER A 167 12.48 -25.76 -0.88
N GLU A 168 11.32 -25.13 -0.71
CA GLU A 168 10.00 -25.72 -0.89
C GLU A 168 9.40 -25.45 -2.28
N GLY A 169 10.10 -24.70 -3.14
CA GLY A 169 9.70 -24.48 -4.53
C GLY A 169 9.30 -23.05 -4.89
N THR A 170 9.22 -22.12 -3.92
CA THR A 170 8.99 -20.70 -4.20
C THR A 170 10.15 -20.11 -5.03
N VAL A 171 9.84 -19.26 -6.00
CA VAL A 171 10.83 -18.53 -6.78
C VAL A 171 11.14 -17.20 -6.10
N ALA A 172 12.37 -17.00 -5.61
CA ALA A 172 12.80 -15.70 -5.09
C ALA A 172 13.61 -14.94 -6.15
N GLU A 173 13.32 -13.64 -6.28
CA GLU A 173 13.95 -12.76 -7.27
C GLU A 173 14.27 -11.39 -6.67
N GLN A 174 15.38 -10.79 -7.15
CA GLN A 174 15.59 -9.37 -6.92
C GLN A 174 14.63 -8.53 -7.80
N PHE A 175 14.13 -7.42 -7.26
CA PHE A 175 13.33 -6.46 -8.01
C PHE A 175 14.11 -5.90 -9.22
N LYS A 176 13.62 -6.15 -10.42
CA LYS A 176 14.30 -5.83 -11.69
C LYS A 176 13.85 -4.46 -12.19
N ILE A 177 14.65 -3.43 -11.92
CA ILE A 177 14.37 -2.05 -12.36
C ILE A 177 14.30 -2.01 -13.89
N GLY A 178 13.26 -1.35 -14.43
CA GLY A 178 13.00 -1.25 -15.88
C GLY A 178 12.17 -2.40 -16.44
N SER A 179 11.95 -3.46 -15.68
CA SER A 179 11.11 -4.56 -16.12
C SER A 179 9.64 -4.17 -16.23
N ARG A 180 9.00 -4.70 -17.27
CA ARG A 180 7.55 -4.66 -17.50
C ARG A 180 6.97 -6.08 -17.63
N LYS A 181 7.75 -7.08 -17.17
CA LYS A 181 7.43 -8.51 -17.32
C LYS A 181 7.70 -9.32 -16.06
N GLN A 182 8.40 -8.78 -15.07
CA GLN A 182 8.70 -9.51 -13.84
C GLN A 182 7.43 -9.79 -13.05
N ILE A 183 6.56 -8.79 -12.97
CA ILE A 183 5.20 -8.93 -12.41
C ILE A 183 4.24 -8.78 -13.58
N SER A 184 3.43 -9.79 -13.83
CA SER A 184 2.55 -9.86 -14.98
C SER A 184 1.36 -10.76 -14.70
N LEU A 185 0.34 -10.68 -15.52
CA LEU A 185 -0.78 -11.62 -15.52
C LEU A 185 -0.26 -13.03 -15.81
N LEU A 186 -0.66 -14.02 -15.01
CA LEU A 186 -0.19 -15.40 -15.13
C LEU A 186 -1.17 -16.31 -15.86
N TYR A 187 -2.47 -16.05 -15.75
CA TYR A 187 -3.50 -16.95 -16.24
C TYR A 187 -3.98 -16.55 -17.66
N GLU A 188 -4.15 -15.24 -17.92
CA GLU A 188 -4.60 -14.72 -19.22
C GLU A 188 -3.71 -13.54 -19.68
N PRO A 189 -2.39 -13.73 -19.90
CA PRO A 189 -1.39 -12.66 -20.01
C PRO A 189 -1.55 -11.74 -21.23
N LYS A 190 -2.39 -12.12 -22.21
CA LYS A 190 -2.62 -11.33 -23.43
C LYS A 190 -4.04 -10.77 -23.54
N LYS A 191 -4.90 -11.08 -22.59
CA LYS A 191 -6.32 -10.72 -22.69
C LYS A 191 -6.59 -9.28 -22.30
N TYR A 192 -5.84 -8.76 -21.35
CA TYR A 192 -6.08 -7.44 -20.78
C TYR A 192 -4.94 -6.48 -21.09
N ASP A 193 -5.26 -5.20 -21.31
CA ASP A 193 -4.25 -4.13 -21.44
C ASP A 193 -3.71 -3.76 -20.07
N PHE A 194 -2.90 -4.65 -19.50
CA PHE A 194 -2.37 -4.57 -18.15
C PHE A 194 -0.83 -4.57 -18.15
N GLU A 195 -0.23 -3.78 -17.29
CA GLU A 195 1.21 -3.68 -17.15
C GLU A 195 1.62 -3.29 -15.73
N VAL A 196 2.63 -3.96 -15.19
CA VAL A 196 3.39 -3.48 -14.04
C VAL A 196 4.75 -3.00 -14.51
N TYR A 197 5.10 -1.76 -14.19
CA TYR A 197 6.38 -1.17 -14.57
C TYR A 197 7.22 -0.87 -13.35
N ASN A 198 8.35 -1.57 -13.20
CA ASN A 198 9.32 -1.42 -12.13
C ASN A 198 10.20 -0.20 -12.40
N ILE A 199 10.11 0.84 -11.59
CA ILE A 199 10.70 2.15 -11.86
C ILE A 199 12.03 2.35 -11.15
N ALA A 200 12.07 2.06 -9.85
CA ALA A 200 13.25 2.30 -9.02
C ALA A 200 13.36 1.29 -7.87
N ALA A 201 14.57 1.04 -7.42
CA ALA A 201 14.93 0.34 -6.19
C ALA A 201 16.40 0.60 -5.88
N ASN A 202 16.84 0.34 -4.64
CA ASN A 202 18.25 0.44 -4.27
C ASN A 202 18.89 1.81 -4.62
N GLY A 203 18.10 2.90 -4.50
CA GLY A 203 18.57 4.24 -4.87
C GLY A 203 18.92 4.39 -6.37
N ARG A 204 18.49 3.49 -7.21
CA ARG A 204 18.67 3.52 -8.66
C ARG A 204 17.31 3.59 -9.35
N MET A 205 17.27 4.25 -10.50
CA MET A 205 16.07 4.36 -11.32
C MET A 205 16.31 3.87 -12.74
N HIS A 206 15.25 3.47 -13.42
CA HIS A 206 15.27 3.19 -14.85
C HIS A 206 15.55 4.47 -15.64
N THR A 207 16.27 4.36 -16.77
CA THR A 207 16.55 5.52 -17.64
C THR A 207 15.48 5.75 -18.72
N GLY A 208 14.44 4.91 -18.76
CA GLY A 208 13.45 4.90 -19.84
C GLY A 208 13.91 4.14 -21.10
N LYS A 209 15.11 3.55 -21.12
CA LYS A 209 15.67 2.89 -22.30
C LYS A 209 16.20 1.49 -21.98
N GLY A 210 15.56 0.46 -22.56
CA GLY A 210 15.93 -0.95 -22.35
C GLY A 210 15.85 -1.33 -20.87
N MET A 211 16.90 -1.94 -20.33
CA MET A 211 17.05 -2.26 -18.90
C MET A 211 18.11 -1.38 -18.22
N LYS A 212 18.45 -0.23 -18.81
CA LYS A 212 19.49 0.65 -18.28
C LYS A 212 19.00 1.38 -17.05
N THR A 213 19.82 1.41 -16.03
CA THR A 213 19.57 2.15 -14.78
C THR A 213 20.62 3.22 -14.56
N LYS A 214 20.28 4.24 -13.76
CA LYS A 214 21.21 5.23 -13.23
C LYS A 214 21.02 5.36 -11.73
N GLN A 215 22.09 5.69 -11.01
CA GLN A 215 21.99 6.03 -9.59
C GLN A 215 21.30 7.40 -9.40
N MET A 216 20.65 7.58 -8.26
CA MET A 216 19.93 8.79 -7.91
C MET A 216 20.68 9.67 -6.88
N TRP A 217 21.78 9.17 -6.33
CA TRP A 217 22.63 9.95 -5.41
C TRP A 217 23.89 10.44 -6.14
N PRO A 218 24.48 11.58 -5.70
CA PRO A 218 25.72 12.09 -6.29
C PRO A 218 26.93 11.25 -5.88
N ASP A 219 27.95 11.17 -6.74
CA ASP A 219 29.12 10.31 -6.56
C ASP A 219 29.94 10.60 -5.28
N TRP A 220 29.87 11.84 -4.77
CA TRP A 220 30.57 12.25 -3.53
C TRP A 220 29.85 11.77 -2.25
N PHE A 221 28.61 11.27 -2.33
CA PHE A 221 27.85 10.87 -1.16
C PHE A 221 28.04 9.37 -0.87
N ASP A 222 28.36 9.06 0.38
CA ASP A 222 28.44 7.68 0.83
C ASP A 222 27.03 7.08 1.00
N VAL A 223 26.66 6.21 0.09
CA VAL A 223 25.34 5.56 0.03
C VAL A 223 24.98 4.78 1.31
N LYS A 224 25.98 4.32 2.08
CA LYS A 224 25.77 3.62 3.36
C LYS A 224 25.20 4.52 4.47
N LYS A 225 25.20 5.83 4.26
CA LYS A 225 24.63 6.81 5.19
C LYS A 225 23.14 7.03 5.00
N TYR A 226 22.55 6.48 3.92
CA TYR A 226 21.12 6.56 3.73
C TYR A 226 20.38 5.65 4.72
N ASP A 227 19.19 6.09 5.05
CA ASP A 227 18.14 5.27 5.64
C ASP A 227 17.59 4.27 4.63
N GLU A 228 17.02 3.18 5.11
CA GLU A 228 16.48 2.09 4.31
C GLU A 228 15.36 2.55 3.37
N ASN A 229 14.58 3.56 3.74
CA ASN A 229 13.46 4.09 2.95
C ASN A 229 13.84 4.46 1.52
N VAL A 230 15.02 5.06 1.32
CA VAL A 230 15.46 5.49 -0.01
C VAL A 230 15.74 4.33 -0.97
N PHE A 231 15.82 3.11 -0.45
CA PHE A 231 16.05 1.90 -1.26
C PHE A 231 14.76 1.21 -1.69
N SER A 232 13.61 1.73 -1.32
CA SER A 232 12.28 1.18 -1.62
C SER A 232 12.10 0.84 -3.10
N CYS A 233 11.41 -0.28 -3.35
CA CYS A 233 10.92 -0.65 -4.67
C CYS A 233 9.74 0.24 -5.07
N ALA A 234 9.89 0.97 -6.16
CA ALA A 234 8.84 1.84 -6.70
C ALA A 234 8.38 1.36 -8.07
N PHE A 235 7.06 1.27 -8.26
CA PHE A 235 6.47 0.77 -9.50
C PHE A 235 5.11 1.40 -9.78
N THR A 236 4.64 1.26 -11.02
CA THR A 236 3.27 1.60 -11.41
C THR A 236 2.55 0.35 -11.91
N VAL A 237 1.25 0.31 -11.65
CA VAL A 237 0.31 -0.64 -12.25
C VAL A 237 -0.60 0.12 -13.20
N ARG A 238 -0.68 -0.30 -14.45
CA ARG A 238 -1.55 0.26 -15.48
C ARG A 238 -2.57 -0.79 -15.93
N TYR A 239 -3.82 -0.37 -16.03
CA TYR A 239 -4.90 -1.16 -16.63
C TYR A 239 -5.74 -0.24 -17.51
N GLY A 240 -5.67 -0.40 -18.82
CA GLY A 240 -6.26 0.54 -19.77
C GLY A 240 -5.79 1.99 -19.51
N LYS A 241 -6.72 2.88 -19.18
CA LYS A 241 -6.42 4.28 -18.81
C LYS A 241 -6.04 4.46 -17.35
N PHE A 242 -6.44 3.55 -16.48
CA PHE A 242 -6.16 3.62 -15.04
C PHE A 242 -4.68 3.40 -14.74
N ARG A 243 -4.13 4.18 -13.79
CA ARG A 243 -2.75 4.02 -13.32
C ARG A 243 -2.68 4.20 -11.81
N TYR A 244 -1.96 3.31 -11.15
CA TYR A 244 -1.65 3.39 -9.72
C TYR A 244 -0.13 3.42 -9.52
N PHE A 245 0.33 4.32 -8.65
CA PHE A 245 1.74 4.39 -8.23
C PHE A 245 1.89 3.90 -6.79
N LEU A 246 2.84 2.98 -6.58
CA LEU A 246 3.28 2.49 -5.28
C LEU A 246 4.80 2.67 -5.20
N GLY A 247 5.28 3.34 -4.17
CA GLY A 247 6.68 3.70 -4.02
C GLY A 247 7.31 3.29 -2.70
N GLY A 248 6.63 2.45 -1.90
CA GLY A 248 7.08 2.17 -0.54
C GLY A 248 7.28 3.47 0.24
N ASP A 249 8.44 3.61 0.85
CA ASP A 249 8.81 4.79 1.62
C ASP A 249 9.84 5.67 0.92
N LEU A 250 9.82 5.65 -0.42
CA LEU A 250 10.74 6.47 -1.20
C LEU A 250 10.68 7.93 -0.77
N SER A 251 11.84 8.51 -0.50
CA SER A 251 11.97 9.86 0.02
C SER A 251 12.12 10.90 -1.08
N GLY A 252 11.65 12.12 -0.78
CA GLY A 252 11.93 13.34 -1.50
C GLY A 252 12.93 14.23 -0.76
N ALA A 253 13.07 15.47 -1.21
CA ALA A 253 13.88 16.47 -0.53
C ALA A 253 13.29 16.84 0.83
N THR A 254 14.12 17.12 1.82
CA THR A 254 13.68 17.67 3.09
C THR A 254 13.99 19.14 3.21
N ASP A 255 13.10 19.93 3.82
CA ASP A 255 13.35 21.32 4.20
C ASP A 255 14.28 21.41 5.41
N SER A 256 14.68 20.27 6.00
CA SER A 256 15.54 20.23 7.17
C SER A 256 16.98 20.55 6.82
N GLN A 257 17.43 21.75 7.18
CA GLN A 257 18.84 22.15 7.09
C GLN A 257 19.80 21.26 7.89
N LYS A 258 19.27 20.42 8.79
CA LYS A 258 20.06 19.47 9.60
C LYS A 258 20.42 18.22 8.83
N ASP A 259 19.58 17.82 7.87
CA ASP A 259 19.82 16.66 7.02
C ASP A 259 20.34 17.12 5.65
N LYS A 260 21.65 17.05 5.48
CA LYS A 260 22.33 17.40 4.22
C LYS A 260 22.37 16.24 3.22
N SER A 261 21.64 15.18 3.48
CA SER A 261 21.63 14.00 2.64
C SER A 261 20.86 14.30 1.33
N PRO A 262 21.46 14.06 0.17
CA PRO A 262 20.83 14.33 -1.13
C PRO A 262 19.83 13.23 -1.48
N ARG A 263 18.64 13.24 -0.86
CA ARG A 263 17.61 12.18 -0.94
C ARG A 263 16.38 12.54 -1.79
N ASP A 264 16.47 13.53 -2.67
CA ASP A 264 15.35 13.86 -3.57
C ASP A 264 15.21 12.81 -4.70
N PHE A 265 14.69 11.64 -4.35
CA PHE A 265 14.49 10.55 -5.29
C PHE A 265 13.14 10.63 -5.98
N GLU A 266 12.13 11.16 -5.30
CA GLU A 266 10.80 11.38 -5.86
C GLU A 266 10.82 12.26 -7.11
N THR A 267 11.47 13.44 -7.04
CA THR A 267 11.57 14.37 -8.19
C THR A 267 12.27 13.70 -9.37
N GLN A 268 13.27 12.84 -9.11
CA GLN A 268 14.01 12.19 -10.18
C GLN A 268 13.18 11.13 -10.92
N ILE A 269 12.33 10.37 -10.23
CA ILE A 269 11.49 9.35 -10.85
C ILE A 269 10.19 9.92 -11.42
N ALA A 270 9.74 11.10 -10.98
CA ALA A 270 8.47 11.69 -11.36
C ALA A 270 8.21 11.70 -12.89
N PRO A 271 9.17 12.05 -13.75
CA PRO A 271 8.97 12.02 -15.21
C PRO A 271 8.72 10.61 -15.79
N LEU A 272 9.23 9.56 -15.14
CA LEU A 272 8.98 8.17 -15.55
C LEU A 272 7.64 7.67 -15.08
N VAL A 273 7.20 8.11 -13.90
CA VAL A 273 5.88 7.80 -13.37
C VAL A 273 4.81 8.49 -14.22
N GLY A 274 4.96 9.81 -14.43
CA GLY A 274 3.95 10.62 -15.13
C GLY A 274 2.63 10.72 -14.36
N PRO A 275 1.56 11.23 -14.99
CA PRO A 275 0.24 11.32 -14.37
C PRO A 275 -0.32 9.95 -13.96
N VAL A 276 -0.96 9.89 -12.80
CA VAL A 276 -1.60 8.69 -12.26
C VAL A 276 -3.02 8.98 -11.77
N THR A 277 -3.88 7.97 -11.76
CA THR A 277 -5.23 8.08 -11.20
C THR A 277 -5.18 8.01 -9.67
N VAL A 278 -4.43 7.06 -9.14
CA VAL A 278 -4.27 6.83 -7.70
C VAL A 278 -2.79 6.76 -7.35
N MET A 279 -2.43 7.29 -6.20
CA MET A 279 -1.12 7.02 -5.61
C MET A 279 -1.25 6.63 -4.14
N LYS A 280 -0.41 5.71 -3.70
CA LYS A 280 -0.08 5.57 -2.29
C LYS A 280 0.85 6.71 -1.91
N ALA A 281 0.58 7.39 -0.80
CA ALA A 281 1.51 8.38 -0.25
C ALA A 281 2.80 7.68 0.17
N ASN A 282 3.94 8.10 -0.38
CA ASN A 282 5.23 7.54 0.02
C ASN A 282 5.48 7.80 1.51
N HIS A 283 6.20 6.88 2.16
CA HIS A 283 6.59 7.00 3.57
C HIS A 283 5.41 7.42 4.45
N HIS A 284 4.25 6.78 4.26
CA HIS A 284 3.00 7.03 4.99
C HIS A 284 2.59 8.51 5.06
N GLY A 285 3.09 9.35 4.15
CA GLY A 285 2.92 10.80 4.21
C GLY A 285 3.82 11.49 5.24
N TYR A 286 4.99 10.92 5.56
CA TYR A 286 5.97 11.60 6.40
C TYR A 286 6.49 12.88 5.75
N LYS A 287 7.12 13.77 6.53
CA LYS A 287 7.52 15.12 6.08
C LYS A 287 8.48 15.17 4.89
N ASP A 288 9.26 14.09 4.68
CA ASP A 288 10.27 13.95 3.64
C ASP A 288 9.77 13.23 2.39
N SER A 289 8.46 13.12 2.24
CA SER A 289 7.85 12.43 1.11
C SER A 289 6.71 13.21 0.48
N THR A 290 6.27 12.76 -0.68
CA THR A 290 5.17 13.35 -1.45
C THR A 290 5.40 14.85 -1.69
N MET A 291 6.58 15.14 -2.26
CA MET A 291 7.08 16.50 -2.42
C MET A 291 6.33 17.26 -3.53
N PRO A 292 6.34 18.61 -3.50
CA PRO A 292 5.58 19.44 -4.42
C PRO A 292 5.78 19.10 -5.90
N VAL A 293 7.03 18.91 -6.36
CA VAL A 293 7.33 18.58 -7.76
C VAL A 293 6.78 17.20 -8.13
N PHE A 294 6.84 16.25 -7.19
CA PHE A 294 6.29 14.90 -7.37
C PHE A 294 4.77 14.96 -7.54
N LEU A 295 4.06 15.61 -6.61
CA LEU A 295 2.61 15.81 -6.69
C LEU A 295 2.19 16.53 -7.97
N TRP A 296 2.89 17.61 -8.33
CA TRP A 296 2.63 18.37 -9.54
C TRP A 296 2.76 17.51 -10.80
N THR A 297 3.72 16.60 -10.82
CA THR A 297 3.97 15.74 -11.98
C THR A 297 2.97 14.58 -12.06
N LEU A 298 2.69 13.94 -10.93
CA LEU A 298 1.79 12.78 -10.88
C LEU A 298 0.30 13.17 -10.95
N ARG A 299 -0.07 14.31 -10.39
CA ARG A 299 -1.46 14.84 -10.39
C ARG A 299 -2.51 13.76 -10.04
N PRO A 300 -2.35 13.04 -8.93
CA PRO A 300 -3.29 11.97 -8.60
C PRO A 300 -4.69 12.52 -8.33
N ASP A 301 -5.72 11.82 -8.81
CA ASP A 301 -7.11 12.08 -8.42
C ASP A 301 -7.41 11.58 -7.01
N VAL A 302 -6.70 10.55 -6.58
CA VAL A 302 -6.84 9.92 -5.27
C VAL A 302 -5.47 9.71 -4.64
N ILE A 303 -5.36 10.05 -3.36
CA ILE A 303 -4.21 9.73 -2.51
C ILE A 303 -4.66 8.80 -1.40
N VAL A 304 -3.99 7.64 -1.28
CA VAL A 304 -4.21 6.69 -0.20
C VAL A 304 -3.04 6.76 0.76
N VAL A 305 -3.32 7.06 2.03
CA VAL A 305 -2.34 7.05 3.12
C VAL A 305 -2.51 5.77 3.92
N GLN A 306 -1.51 4.92 3.95
CA GLN A 306 -1.46 3.77 4.85
C GLN A 306 -0.72 4.18 6.12
N CYS A 307 -1.38 4.12 7.27
CA CYS A 307 -0.80 4.54 8.54
C CYS A 307 0.09 3.44 9.10
N ALA A 308 1.32 3.78 9.50
CA ALA A 308 2.23 2.85 10.14
C ALA A 308 2.42 3.15 11.63
N GLU A 309 2.47 4.43 12.01
CA GLU A 309 2.70 4.88 13.39
C GLU A 309 2.14 6.29 13.63
N ASP A 310 2.23 6.78 14.86
CA ASP A 310 1.83 8.13 15.23
C ASP A 310 2.50 9.20 14.36
N GLY A 311 1.69 10.17 13.93
CA GLY A 311 2.15 11.28 13.11
C GLY A 311 2.39 10.94 11.64
N HIS A 312 1.76 9.91 11.12
CA HIS A 312 1.65 9.59 9.70
C HIS A 312 0.18 9.69 9.22
N PRO A 313 -0.16 10.62 8.29
CA PRO A 313 0.71 11.61 7.66
C PRO A 313 1.07 12.78 8.59
N LYS A 314 2.19 13.45 8.31
CA LYS A 314 2.52 14.72 8.98
C LYS A 314 1.67 15.86 8.44
N THR A 315 1.35 16.82 9.31
CA THR A 315 0.56 18.02 8.97
C THR A 315 1.12 18.76 7.74
N VAL A 316 2.45 18.87 7.63
CA VAL A 316 3.08 19.52 6.47
C VAL A 316 2.80 18.78 5.16
N THR A 317 2.73 17.45 5.20
CA THR A 317 2.46 16.63 4.03
C THR A 317 0.96 16.63 3.69
N ALA A 318 0.09 16.55 4.71
CA ALA A 318 -1.35 16.68 4.52
C ALA A 318 -1.71 18.05 3.89
N ASN A 319 -1.07 19.14 4.32
CA ASN A 319 -1.22 20.45 3.70
C ASN A 319 -0.77 20.47 2.22
N ARG A 320 0.29 19.73 1.85
CA ARG A 320 0.66 19.57 0.43
C ARG A 320 -0.43 18.88 -0.37
N PHE A 321 -1.07 17.85 0.19
CA PHE A 321 -2.19 17.17 -0.48
C PHE A 321 -3.35 18.13 -0.75
N LEU A 322 -3.60 19.08 0.14
CA LEU A 322 -4.71 20.03 0.09
C LEU A 322 -4.37 21.32 -0.67
N ASP A 323 -3.12 21.55 -1.03
CA ASP A 323 -2.68 22.80 -1.66
C ASP A 323 -3.41 23.01 -3.01
N PRO A 324 -4.18 24.09 -3.16
CA PRO A 324 -4.93 24.38 -4.37
C PRO A 324 -4.06 24.72 -5.59
N VAL A 325 -2.76 24.94 -5.40
CA VAL A 325 -1.83 25.16 -6.52
C VAL A 325 -1.76 23.96 -7.45
N TYR A 326 -2.01 22.75 -6.93
CA TYR A 326 -2.06 21.54 -7.73
C TYR A 326 -3.43 21.39 -8.39
N PRO A 327 -3.51 21.34 -9.73
CA PRO A 327 -4.79 21.23 -10.41
C PRO A 327 -5.41 19.83 -10.25
N GLY A 328 -6.73 19.76 -10.33
CA GLY A 328 -7.48 18.53 -10.33
C GLY A 328 -8.10 18.17 -8.96
N ARG A 329 -8.94 17.14 -8.99
CA ARG A 329 -9.54 16.55 -7.80
C ARG A 329 -8.48 15.76 -7.04
N ARG A 330 -8.55 15.78 -5.72
CA ARG A 330 -7.76 14.90 -4.86
C ARG A 330 -8.62 14.46 -3.69
N ASP A 331 -9.13 13.25 -3.82
CA ASP A 331 -9.82 12.61 -2.70
C ASP A 331 -8.77 11.93 -1.81
N LEU A 332 -8.84 12.16 -0.50
CA LEU A 332 -7.91 11.63 0.48
C LEU A 332 -8.53 10.45 1.22
N TYR A 333 -7.83 9.32 1.20
CA TYR A 333 -8.21 8.11 1.92
C TYR A 333 -7.10 7.71 2.88
N ILE A 334 -7.47 7.11 4.01
CA ILE A 334 -6.53 6.76 5.08
C ILE A 334 -6.94 5.45 5.75
N THR A 335 -5.96 4.62 6.13
CA THR A 335 -6.23 3.31 6.73
C THR A 335 -6.41 3.34 8.24
N GLY A 336 -6.04 4.42 8.93
CA GLY A 336 -6.14 4.53 10.38
C GLY A 336 -6.33 5.97 10.84
N ASP A 337 -6.67 6.17 12.10
CA ASP A 337 -6.94 7.47 12.71
C ASP A 337 -5.84 7.95 13.68
N ILE A 338 -4.71 7.27 13.71
CA ILE A 338 -3.60 7.50 14.65
C ILE A 338 -3.14 8.97 14.63
N SER A 339 -3.13 9.58 13.45
CA SER A 339 -2.67 10.96 13.25
C SER A 339 -3.75 12.02 13.43
N ARG A 340 -4.99 11.64 13.73
CA ARG A 340 -6.12 12.59 13.79
C ARG A 340 -5.85 13.76 14.72
N VAL A 341 -5.27 13.49 15.90
CA VAL A 341 -4.97 14.53 16.91
C VAL A 341 -3.91 15.50 16.38
N ASP A 342 -2.86 14.99 15.74
CA ASP A 342 -1.75 15.80 15.20
C ASP A 342 -2.18 16.64 14.00
N LEU A 343 -3.08 16.14 13.15
CA LEU A 343 -3.61 16.83 11.99
C LEU A 343 -4.62 17.92 12.38
N GLY A 344 -5.36 17.73 13.47
CA GLY A 344 -6.48 18.57 13.86
C GLY A 344 -7.72 18.34 12.98
N GLU A 345 -8.89 18.74 13.50
CA GLU A 345 -10.18 18.46 12.85
C GLU A 345 -10.35 19.14 11.47
N GLU A 346 -9.72 20.28 11.24
CA GLU A 346 -9.79 20.98 9.95
C GLU A 346 -9.20 20.11 8.83
N ILE A 347 -7.94 19.69 8.97
CA ILE A 347 -7.27 18.83 7.98
C ILE A 347 -7.94 17.45 7.93
N TRP A 348 -8.27 16.88 9.10
CA TRP A 348 -8.89 15.56 9.19
C TRP A 348 -10.22 15.49 8.43
N SER A 349 -11.02 16.55 8.42
CA SER A 349 -12.30 16.59 7.72
C SER A 349 -12.21 16.40 6.20
N HIS A 350 -11.03 16.55 5.60
CA HIS A 350 -10.79 16.29 4.19
C HIS A 350 -10.55 14.81 3.87
N PHE A 351 -10.24 13.99 4.87
CA PHE A 351 -10.12 12.54 4.68
C PHE A 351 -11.48 11.86 4.70
N ARG A 352 -11.63 10.84 3.86
CA ARG A 352 -12.78 9.93 3.94
C ARG A 352 -12.70 9.12 5.24
N PRO A 353 -13.80 8.46 5.68
CA PRO A 353 -13.72 7.58 6.85
C PRO A 353 -12.52 6.63 6.75
N TYR A 354 -11.84 6.38 7.87
CA TYR A 354 -10.70 5.46 7.87
C TYR A 354 -11.15 3.99 7.90
N GLY A 355 -10.32 3.11 7.34
CA GLY A 355 -10.58 1.68 7.29
C GLY A 355 -9.78 0.99 6.19
N HIS A 356 -10.17 -0.22 5.81
CA HIS A 356 -9.57 -0.84 4.63
C HIS A 356 -10.00 -0.07 3.38
N VAL A 357 -9.04 0.48 2.65
CA VAL A 357 -9.33 1.27 1.45
C VAL A 357 -9.24 0.37 0.22
N VAL A 358 -10.34 0.28 -0.53
CA VAL A 358 -10.38 -0.53 -1.76
C VAL A 358 -10.57 0.37 -2.98
N VAL A 359 -9.68 0.20 -3.95
CA VAL A 359 -9.80 0.77 -5.29
C VAL A 359 -10.21 -0.35 -6.23
N ARG A 360 -11.45 -0.35 -6.70
CA ARG A 360 -11.92 -1.28 -7.73
C ARG A 360 -11.92 -0.63 -9.10
N VAL A 361 -11.12 -1.14 -9.99
CA VAL A 361 -11.10 -0.74 -11.39
C VAL A 361 -11.92 -1.73 -12.19
N TYR A 362 -12.91 -1.21 -12.93
CA TYR A 362 -13.80 -2.03 -13.72
C TYR A 362 -13.15 -2.48 -15.04
N GLU A 363 -13.72 -3.50 -15.66
CA GLU A 363 -13.19 -4.12 -16.87
C GLU A 363 -12.80 -3.09 -17.93
N GLY A 364 -11.61 -3.27 -18.50
CA GLY A 364 -11.02 -2.36 -19.50
C GLY A 364 -10.35 -1.11 -18.92
N GLY A 365 -10.40 -0.88 -17.60
CA GLY A 365 -9.64 0.19 -16.95
C GLY A 365 -10.05 1.61 -17.33
N SER A 366 -11.31 1.82 -17.73
CA SER A 366 -11.86 3.14 -18.10
C SER A 366 -12.69 3.78 -16.99
N SER A 367 -12.97 3.03 -15.92
CA SER A 367 -13.69 3.53 -14.75
C SER A 367 -13.25 2.81 -13.49
N TYR A 368 -13.42 3.46 -12.35
CA TYR A 368 -13.10 2.90 -11.04
C TYR A 368 -14.03 3.43 -9.97
N GLN A 369 -14.04 2.76 -8.83
CA GLN A 369 -14.80 3.16 -7.65
C GLN A 369 -13.97 2.93 -6.39
N MET A 370 -14.14 3.82 -5.41
CA MET A 370 -13.48 3.73 -4.12
C MET A 370 -14.44 3.21 -3.07
N PHE A 371 -13.94 2.34 -2.20
CA PHE A 371 -14.66 1.84 -1.05
C PHE A 371 -13.79 1.98 0.20
N VAL A 372 -14.45 2.19 1.34
CA VAL A 372 -13.82 2.01 2.65
C VAL A 372 -14.61 0.97 3.40
N LEU A 373 -13.92 -0.05 3.89
CA LEU A 373 -14.52 -1.14 4.65
C LEU A 373 -14.21 -0.94 6.14
N ASP A 374 -15.17 -1.31 6.97
CA ASP A 374 -15.09 -1.18 8.42
C ASP A 374 -13.89 -2.00 8.98
N PRO A 375 -12.89 -1.35 9.59
CA PRO A 375 -11.71 -2.04 10.08
C PRO A 375 -11.96 -2.83 11.37
N TYR A 376 -13.14 -2.66 12.01
CA TYR A 376 -13.56 -3.37 13.21
C TYR A 376 -14.50 -4.55 12.93
N SER A 377 -14.88 -4.72 11.65
CA SER A 377 -15.82 -5.76 11.22
C SER A 377 -15.07 -6.98 10.70
N TYR A 378 -15.41 -8.17 11.17
CA TYR A 378 -14.83 -9.42 10.67
C TYR A 378 -15.31 -9.81 9.26
N ASP A 379 -16.40 -9.23 8.80
CA ASP A 379 -17.02 -9.45 7.50
C ASP A 379 -16.81 -8.28 6.53
N TYR A 380 -16.04 -7.26 6.94
CA TYR A 380 -15.58 -6.15 6.09
C TYR A 380 -16.71 -5.40 5.39
N ARG A 381 -17.75 -5.03 6.15
CA ARG A 381 -18.86 -4.24 5.61
C ARG A 381 -18.40 -2.88 5.09
N ILE A 382 -19.08 -2.39 4.05
CA ILE A 382 -18.82 -1.06 3.50
C ILE A 382 -19.31 0.02 4.48
N ILE A 383 -18.43 0.96 4.83
CA ILE A 383 -18.77 2.18 5.58
C ILE A 383 -18.74 3.44 4.71
N TYR A 384 -18.12 3.35 3.54
CA TYR A 384 -18.13 4.41 2.53
C TYR A 384 -17.95 3.81 1.14
N LYS A 385 -18.66 4.37 0.16
CA LYS A 385 -18.40 4.15 -1.27
C LYS A 385 -18.53 5.46 -2.03
N SER A 386 -17.68 5.67 -3.01
CA SER A 386 -17.77 6.79 -3.92
C SER A 386 -18.79 6.52 -5.02
N GLU A 387 -19.09 7.52 -5.83
CA GLU A 387 -19.60 7.30 -7.18
C GLU A 387 -18.58 6.57 -8.06
N ILE A 388 -19.02 6.06 -9.21
CA ILE A 388 -18.11 5.49 -10.22
C ILE A 388 -17.48 6.65 -10.99
N TYR A 389 -16.16 6.68 -11.01
CA TYR A 389 -15.39 7.67 -11.75
C TYR A 389 -15.01 7.14 -13.14
N HIS A 390 -15.09 7.99 -14.15
CA HIS A 390 -14.73 7.69 -15.53
C HIS A 390 -13.45 8.44 -15.91
N LEU A 391 -12.52 7.74 -16.63
CA LEU A 391 -11.19 8.22 -17.02
C LEU A 391 -11.14 8.66 -18.50
#